data_0aaec6b1ada32f1e8fbcf23abe0a0dac
#
_entry.id   0aaec6b1ada32f1e8fbcf23abe0a0dac
#
_cell.length_a   1.000
_cell.length_b   1.000
_cell.length_c   1.000
_cell.angle_alpha   90.00
_cell.angle_beta   90.00
_cell.angle_gamma   90.00
#
_symmetry.space_group_name_H-M   'P 1'
#
loop_
_entity.id
_entity.type
_entity.pdbx_description
1 polymer ?
#
loop_
_entity_poly.entity_id
_entity_poly.type
_entity_poly.pdbx_seq_one_letter_code
_entity_poly.pdbx_strand_id
1 'polypeptide(L)'
;MRVVEDDKDYLEAMKKIEEAIKTSNPKVAYSHFTTDGYKMFDTLLNRTGKVSLFGVSQNYSFIECNDKVIGRFCKVSIKFKNGKKFMENLVFRFNNEKKIESLAFALTKKAEDDIFNADASLWKDVSRYAILQFMEDYQTAYALKRLDYIDRIFSDDAIIIVGSMLKPAKQANLEGKQIDLGNENVEYRQRTKTEYLNKLKTQFNNREYIHLTFENNEIQLVNAPYRELGTVFAVQIRQLYNSSNYSDQGYLTLVFDASRELPLIGVRLWQPDKTEMIKIQDFVKKFKF
;
A
#
# COMPACT_ATOMS: atom_id res chain seq x y z
N MET A 1 9.97 9.69 -17.02
CA MET A 1 10.71 9.90 -15.75
C MET A 1 12.11 10.41 -16.06
N ARG A 2 12.59 11.41 -15.37
CA ARG A 2 13.98 11.90 -15.48
C ARG A 2 14.57 12.15 -14.08
N VAL A 3 15.88 12.03 -13.96
CA VAL A 3 16.60 12.40 -12.74
C VAL A 3 16.62 13.93 -12.63
N VAL A 4 16.40 14.45 -11.44
CA VAL A 4 16.44 15.91 -11.16
C VAL A 4 17.91 16.34 -11.07
N GLU A 5 18.33 17.29 -11.90
CA GLU A 5 19.73 17.80 -11.94
C GLU A 5 19.97 18.83 -10.84
N ASP A 6 19.01 19.75 -10.58
CA ASP A 6 19.08 20.73 -9.49
C ASP A 6 18.22 20.28 -8.33
N ASP A 7 18.84 19.57 -7.40
CA ASP A 7 18.18 18.92 -6.26
C ASP A 7 18.38 19.63 -4.91
N LYS A 8 18.98 20.84 -4.89
CA LYS A 8 19.38 21.55 -3.65
C LYS A 8 18.24 21.73 -2.66
N ASP A 9 17.07 22.20 -3.14
CA ASP A 9 15.92 22.45 -2.26
C ASP A 9 15.36 21.15 -1.69
N TYR A 10 15.35 20.09 -2.50
CA TYR A 10 14.91 18.77 -2.09
C TYR A 10 15.89 18.16 -1.07
N LEU A 11 17.20 18.32 -1.29
CA LEU A 11 18.23 17.90 -0.33
C LEU A 11 18.14 18.64 1.00
N GLU A 12 17.83 19.95 0.98
CA GLU A 12 17.61 20.71 2.19
C GLU A 12 16.41 20.18 2.99
N ALA A 13 15.28 19.92 2.32
CA ALA A 13 14.12 19.30 2.93
C ALA A 13 14.47 17.94 3.56
N MET A 14 15.23 17.09 2.85
CA MET A 14 15.64 15.78 3.36
C MET A 14 16.58 15.88 4.57
N LYS A 15 17.48 16.86 4.62
CA LYS A 15 18.31 17.13 5.80
C LYS A 15 17.47 17.51 7.02
N LYS A 16 16.40 18.31 6.82
CA LYS A 16 15.46 18.65 7.90
C LYS A 16 14.64 17.45 8.37
N ILE A 17 14.28 16.54 7.46
CA ILE A 17 13.67 15.27 7.81
C ILE A 17 14.62 14.41 8.65
N GLU A 18 15.90 14.28 8.27
CA GLU A 18 16.89 13.56 9.07
C GLU A 18 17.03 14.16 10.48
N GLU A 19 17.10 15.48 10.59
CA GLU A 19 17.17 16.19 11.86
C GLU A 19 15.93 15.91 12.72
N ALA A 20 14.74 15.96 12.12
CA ALA A 20 13.48 15.65 12.78
C ALA A 20 13.43 14.21 13.30
N ILE A 21 13.91 13.23 12.51
CA ILE A 21 14.00 11.82 12.91
C ILE A 21 15.02 11.65 14.05
N LYS A 22 16.22 12.26 13.96
CA LYS A 22 17.28 12.19 15.00
C LYS A 22 16.80 12.76 16.33
N THR A 23 16.05 13.85 16.29
CA THR A 23 15.53 14.54 17.49
C THR A 23 14.16 14.03 17.92
N SER A 24 13.54 13.13 17.16
CA SER A 24 12.14 12.71 17.35
C SER A 24 11.18 13.90 17.43
N ASN A 25 11.45 14.96 16.68
CA ASN A 25 10.67 16.18 16.66
C ASN A 25 10.23 16.56 15.24
N PRO A 26 9.02 16.21 14.80
CA PRO A 26 8.56 16.48 13.44
C PRO A 26 8.47 17.99 13.12
N LYS A 27 8.34 18.87 14.13
CA LYS A 27 8.24 20.32 13.92
C LYS A 27 9.47 20.94 13.27
N VAL A 28 10.65 20.30 13.40
CA VAL A 28 11.90 20.77 12.78
C VAL A 28 11.79 20.84 11.26
N ALA A 29 11.01 19.96 10.64
CA ALA A 29 10.81 19.90 9.20
C ALA A 29 9.48 20.51 8.72
N TYR A 30 8.69 21.12 9.62
CA TYR A 30 7.31 21.58 9.33
C TYR A 30 7.22 22.46 8.08
N SER A 31 8.16 23.40 7.91
CA SER A 31 8.16 24.35 6.79
C SER A 31 8.32 23.70 5.41
N HIS A 32 8.78 22.45 5.33
CA HIS A 32 8.98 21.71 4.10
C HIS A 32 7.77 20.82 3.71
N PHE A 33 6.71 20.85 4.50
CA PHE A 33 5.52 20.03 4.26
C PHE A 33 4.30 20.85 3.88
N THR A 34 3.37 20.24 3.14
CA THR A 34 1.97 20.63 3.15
C THR A 34 1.31 20.18 4.46
N THR A 35 0.12 20.68 4.76
CA THR A 35 -0.63 20.27 5.97
C THR A 35 -0.84 18.76 6.05
N ASP A 36 -1.20 18.11 4.94
CA ASP A 36 -1.49 16.68 4.93
C ASP A 36 -0.21 15.84 4.94
N GLY A 37 0.83 16.27 4.22
CA GLY A 37 2.15 15.64 4.30
C GLY A 37 2.71 15.67 5.72
N TYR A 38 2.57 16.81 6.41
CA TYR A 38 3.01 16.95 7.80
C TYR A 38 2.26 16.02 8.75
N LYS A 39 0.93 15.90 8.61
CA LYS A 39 0.14 14.96 9.42
C LYS A 39 0.62 13.51 9.27
N MET A 40 0.99 13.11 8.05
CA MET A 40 1.54 11.76 7.81
C MET A 40 2.89 11.59 8.49
N PHE A 41 3.78 12.57 8.38
CA PHE A 41 5.11 12.54 9.00
C PHE A 41 5.03 12.58 10.53
N ASP A 42 4.17 13.42 11.11
CA ASP A 42 3.89 13.45 12.55
C ASP A 42 3.34 12.09 13.03
N THR A 43 2.44 11.47 12.27
CA THR A 43 1.93 10.15 12.59
C THR A 43 3.04 9.09 12.56
N LEU A 44 3.93 9.15 11.59
CA LEU A 44 5.07 8.24 11.51
C LEU A 44 5.97 8.35 12.74
N LEU A 45 6.35 9.58 13.14
CA LEU A 45 7.29 9.78 14.23
C LEU A 45 6.69 9.61 15.64
N ASN A 46 5.42 9.99 15.83
CA ASN A 46 4.82 10.06 17.15
C ASN A 46 3.86 8.93 17.50
N ARG A 47 3.36 8.18 16.49
CA ARG A 47 2.30 7.18 16.70
C ARG A 47 2.62 5.78 16.20
N THR A 48 3.71 5.61 15.45
CA THR A 48 3.98 4.33 14.77
C THR A 48 5.00 3.46 15.50
N GLY A 49 5.86 4.04 16.32
CA GLY A 49 6.96 3.37 17.01
C GLY A 49 8.17 4.28 17.05
N LYS A 50 9.29 3.84 17.64
CA LYS A 50 10.51 4.63 17.65
C LYS A 50 11.18 4.54 16.28
N VAL A 51 11.15 5.64 15.53
CA VAL A 51 11.80 5.78 14.22
C VAL A 51 13.24 6.26 14.44
N SER A 52 14.20 5.69 13.72
CA SER A 52 15.59 6.14 13.68
C SER A 52 16.16 5.94 12.28
N LEU A 53 17.10 6.78 11.88
CA LEU A 53 17.81 6.58 10.61
C LEU A 53 18.61 5.28 10.63
N PHE A 54 18.69 4.63 9.48
CA PHE A 54 19.48 3.42 9.29
C PHE A 54 20.63 3.67 8.30
N GLY A 55 21.85 3.34 8.73
CA GLY A 55 23.07 3.56 7.95
C GLY A 55 23.78 4.88 8.34
N VAL A 56 25.02 5.00 7.86
CA VAL A 56 25.93 6.13 8.20
C VAL A 56 25.59 7.37 7.36
N SER A 57 25.14 7.17 6.12
CA SER A 57 24.73 8.25 5.21
C SER A 57 23.49 7.84 4.44
N GLN A 58 22.68 8.83 4.06
CA GLN A 58 21.54 8.67 3.19
C GLN A 58 21.95 9.15 1.78
N ASN A 59 21.72 8.31 0.78
CA ASN A 59 21.97 8.64 -0.62
C ASN A 59 20.62 8.81 -1.31
N TYR A 60 20.10 10.05 -1.30
CA TYR A 60 18.82 10.34 -1.91
C TYR A 60 18.91 10.33 -3.44
N SER A 61 17.83 9.89 -4.07
CA SER A 61 17.61 10.02 -5.50
C SER A 61 16.31 10.78 -5.70
N PHE A 62 16.33 11.79 -6.56
CA PHE A 62 15.16 12.58 -6.91
C PHE A 62 14.80 12.31 -8.37
N ILE A 63 13.56 11.92 -8.57
CA ILE A 63 13.02 11.54 -9.89
C ILE A 63 11.79 12.38 -10.16
N GLU A 64 11.76 13.05 -11.30
CA GLU A 64 10.58 13.77 -11.78
C GLU A 64 9.65 12.82 -12.54
N CYS A 65 8.39 12.80 -12.15
CA CYS A 65 7.32 12.04 -12.81
C CYS A 65 5.99 12.80 -12.69
N ASN A 66 5.32 13.08 -13.81
CA ASN A 66 4.01 13.74 -13.85
C ASN A 66 3.96 15.05 -13.03
N ASP A 67 4.90 15.96 -13.28
CA ASP A 67 5.03 17.26 -12.62
C ASP A 67 5.24 17.19 -11.09
N LYS A 68 5.57 16.01 -10.56
CA LYS A 68 5.94 15.81 -9.15
C LYS A 68 7.35 15.29 -9.05
N VAL A 69 8.05 15.70 -7.99
CA VAL A 69 9.38 15.17 -7.69
C VAL A 69 9.28 14.17 -6.53
N ILE A 70 9.99 13.07 -6.66
CA ILE A 70 9.95 11.96 -5.73
C ILE A 70 11.35 11.74 -5.19
N GLY A 71 11.50 11.92 -3.88
CA GLY A 71 12.71 11.59 -3.14
C GLY A 71 12.63 10.17 -2.60
N ARG A 72 13.62 9.33 -2.92
CA ARG A 72 13.70 7.92 -2.51
C ARG A 72 14.97 7.66 -1.69
N PHE A 73 15.02 6.47 -1.08
CA PHE A 73 16.15 5.94 -0.31
C PHE A 73 16.42 6.60 1.05
N CYS A 74 15.38 7.17 1.68
CA CYS A 74 15.45 7.53 3.09
C CYS A 74 15.28 6.26 3.94
N LYS A 75 16.38 5.67 4.37
CA LYS A 75 16.39 4.40 5.12
C LYS A 75 16.15 4.65 6.60
N VAL A 76 15.13 4.01 7.15
CA VAL A 76 14.78 4.10 8.56
C VAL A 76 14.60 2.73 9.19
N SER A 77 14.67 2.70 10.49
CA SER A 77 14.33 1.56 11.32
C SER A 77 13.22 1.98 12.28
N ILE A 78 12.17 1.20 12.36
CA ILE A 78 11.03 1.44 13.25
C ILE A 78 11.00 0.32 14.29
N LYS A 79 11.17 0.68 15.57
CA LYS A 79 11.19 -0.26 16.71
C LYS A 79 9.92 -0.07 17.55
N PHE A 80 9.20 -1.17 17.78
CA PHE A 80 7.98 -1.23 18.57
C PHE A 80 8.23 -1.67 20.01
N LYS A 81 7.25 -1.47 20.90
CA LYS A 81 7.36 -1.76 22.35
C LYS A 81 7.65 -3.24 22.62
N ASN A 82 7.09 -4.14 21.82
CA ASN A 82 7.34 -5.58 21.92
C ASN A 82 8.74 -6.01 21.45
N GLY A 83 9.61 -5.07 21.09
CA GLY A 83 10.98 -5.31 20.60
C GLY A 83 11.05 -5.58 19.10
N LYS A 84 9.94 -5.78 18.40
CA LYS A 84 9.94 -5.99 16.94
C LYS A 84 10.49 -4.76 16.24
N LYS A 85 11.27 -5.00 15.19
CA LYS A 85 11.93 -3.95 14.40
C LYS A 85 11.73 -4.22 12.92
N PHE A 86 11.38 -3.20 12.18
CA PHE A 86 11.30 -3.22 10.72
C PHE A 86 12.26 -2.20 10.12
N MET A 87 12.80 -2.55 8.96
CA MET A 87 13.65 -1.70 8.17
C MET A 87 12.86 -1.23 6.96
N GLU A 88 12.77 0.08 6.76
CA GLU A 88 11.94 0.69 5.73
C GLU A 88 12.74 1.69 4.90
N ASN A 89 12.34 1.84 3.64
CA ASN A 89 12.74 2.97 2.82
C ASN A 89 11.54 3.91 2.71
N LEU A 90 11.69 5.16 3.12
CA LEU A 90 10.66 6.17 2.93
C LEU A 90 10.80 6.80 1.56
N VAL A 91 9.64 7.04 0.94
CA VAL A 91 9.46 7.80 -0.29
C VAL A 91 8.76 9.08 0.06
N PHE A 92 9.28 10.22 -0.39
CA PHE A 92 8.67 11.54 -0.20
C PHE A 92 8.25 12.10 -1.54
N ARG A 93 7.03 12.60 -1.65
CA ARG A 93 6.51 13.22 -2.87
C ARG A 93 6.35 14.70 -2.66
N PHE A 94 6.98 15.46 -3.54
CA PHE A 94 7.01 16.91 -3.52
C PHE A 94 6.03 17.44 -4.58
N ASN A 95 5.27 18.46 -4.19
CA ASN A 95 4.42 19.21 -5.11
C ASN A 95 5.22 20.27 -5.89
N ASN A 96 4.54 21.05 -6.74
CA ASN A 96 5.15 22.08 -7.58
C ASN A 96 5.75 23.25 -6.75
N GLU A 97 5.34 23.42 -5.49
CA GLU A 97 5.91 24.40 -4.56
C GLU A 97 7.11 23.82 -3.79
N LYS A 98 7.61 22.65 -4.17
CA LYS A 98 8.68 21.89 -3.52
C LYS A 98 8.36 21.54 -2.05
N LYS A 99 7.07 21.47 -1.68
CA LYS A 99 6.61 20.99 -0.38
C LYS A 99 6.29 19.51 -0.45
N ILE A 100 6.64 18.78 0.60
CA ILE A 100 6.29 17.37 0.74
C ILE A 100 4.78 17.26 0.99
N GLU A 101 4.06 16.71 0.04
CA GLU A 101 2.61 16.51 0.10
C GLU A 101 2.23 15.15 0.66
N SER A 102 3.11 14.15 0.52
CA SER A 102 2.88 12.80 1.04
C SER A 102 4.19 12.05 1.27
N LEU A 103 4.11 11.01 2.09
CA LEU A 103 5.16 10.02 2.26
C LEU A 103 4.59 8.60 2.13
N ALA A 104 5.43 7.67 1.71
CA ALA A 104 5.07 6.26 1.65
C ALA A 104 6.26 5.37 2.08
N PHE A 105 5.95 4.13 2.44
CA PHE A 105 6.94 3.06 2.52
C PHE A 105 7.15 2.47 1.13
N ALA A 106 8.39 2.46 0.68
CA ALA A 106 8.72 1.89 -0.62
C ALA A 106 8.40 0.39 -0.67
N LEU A 107 7.98 -0.10 -1.81
CA LEU A 107 7.95 -1.54 -2.05
C LEU A 107 9.37 -2.13 -1.98
N THR A 108 9.46 -3.43 -1.77
CA THR A 108 10.73 -4.14 -1.93
C THR A 108 11.26 -3.98 -3.36
N LYS A 109 12.58 -3.98 -3.54
CA LYS A 109 13.18 -3.86 -4.88
C LYS A 109 12.62 -4.91 -5.85
N LYS A 110 12.41 -6.13 -5.37
CA LYS A 110 11.82 -7.20 -6.17
C LYS A 110 10.40 -6.86 -6.62
N ALA A 111 9.54 -6.38 -5.71
CA ALA A 111 8.17 -6.01 -6.06
C ALA A 111 8.12 -4.82 -7.03
N GLU A 112 9.04 -3.86 -6.89
CA GLU A 112 9.21 -2.76 -7.83
C GLU A 112 9.64 -3.28 -9.21
N ASP A 113 10.64 -4.16 -9.27
CA ASP A 113 11.13 -4.76 -10.52
C ASP A 113 10.04 -5.58 -11.22
N ASP A 114 9.22 -6.33 -10.48
CA ASP A 114 8.09 -7.08 -11.03
C ASP A 114 7.08 -6.15 -11.73
N ILE A 115 6.82 -4.94 -11.17
CA ILE A 115 5.95 -3.94 -11.78
C ILE A 115 6.56 -3.38 -13.08
N PHE A 116 7.84 -3.03 -13.05
CA PHE A 116 8.50 -2.44 -14.22
C PHE A 116 8.81 -3.45 -15.33
N ASN A 117 9.01 -4.72 -15.00
CA ASN A 117 9.27 -5.81 -15.95
C ASN A 117 7.99 -6.53 -16.43
N ALA A 118 6.82 -6.20 -15.88
CA ALA A 118 5.56 -6.72 -16.40
C ALA A 118 5.40 -6.33 -17.87
N ASP A 119 4.72 -7.17 -18.67
CA ASP A 119 4.68 -7.11 -20.14
C ASP A 119 4.55 -5.68 -20.69
N ALA A 120 5.65 -5.22 -21.30
CA ALA A 120 5.81 -3.85 -21.76
C ALA A 120 4.94 -3.49 -22.96
N SER A 121 4.37 -4.48 -23.65
CA SER A 121 3.59 -4.27 -24.87
C SER A 121 2.21 -3.69 -24.61
N LEU A 122 1.72 -3.77 -23.37
CA LEU A 122 0.33 -3.48 -23.03
C LEU A 122 0.09 -2.12 -22.37
N TRP A 123 1.14 -1.45 -21.83
CA TRP A 123 0.94 -0.24 -21.01
C TRP A 123 2.17 0.68 -20.94
N LYS A 124 1.88 1.97 -20.74
CA LYS A 124 2.90 3.03 -20.71
C LYS A 124 3.64 3.03 -19.36
N ASP A 125 4.86 3.56 -19.33
CA ASP A 125 5.66 3.74 -18.10
C ASP A 125 4.92 4.55 -17.02
N VAL A 126 4.10 5.53 -17.43
CA VAL A 126 3.25 6.31 -16.54
C VAL A 126 2.29 5.44 -15.74
N SER A 127 1.68 4.43 -16.39
CA SER A 127 0.77 3.48 -15.72
C SER A 127 1.50 2.61 -14.70
N ARG A 128 2.73 2.18 -15.02
CA ARG A 128 3.55 1.38 -14.08
C ARG A 128 3.89 2.16 -12.83
N TYR A 129 4.25 3.43 -13.04
CA TYR A 129 4.53 4.30 -11.92
C TYR A 129 3.28 4.56 -11.05
N ALA A 130 2.12 4.76 -11.67
CA ALA A 130 0.86 4.90 -10.94
C ALA A 130 0.52 3.64 -10.11
N ILE A 131 0.79 2.45 -10.65
CA ILE A 131 0.61 1.19 -9.91
C ILE A 131 1.61 1.10 -8.75
N LEU A 132 2.90 1.39 -8.99
CA LEU A 132 3.92 1.42 -7.94
C LEU A 132 3.50 2.35 -6.80
N GLN A 133 3.15 3.59 -7.14
CA GLN A 133 2.70 4.58 -6.18
C GLN A 133 1.48 4.12 -5.40
N PHE A 134 0.48 3.57 -6.08
CA PHE A 134 -0.73 3.07 -5.45
C PHE A 134 -0.46 1.94 -4.46
N MET A 135 0.40 0.99 -4.81
CA MET A 135 0.77 -0.12 -3.93
C MET A 135 1.59 0.34 -2.73
N GLU A 136 2.51 1.30 -2.91
CA GLU A 136 3.24 1.96 -1.81
C GLU A 136 2.29 2.68 -0.84
N ASP A 137 1.32 3.43 -1.38
CA ASP A 137 0.32 4.15 -0.59
C ASP A 137 -0.63 3.20 0.14
N TYR A 138 -1.05 2.12 -0.52
CA TYR A 138 -1.87 1.06 0.09
C TYR A 138 -1.15 0.42 1.29
N GLN A 139 0.10 -0.01 1.11
CA GLN A 139 0.93 -0.56 2.18
C GLN A 139 1.07 0.44 3.35
N THR A 140 1.37 1.69 3.03
CA THR A 140 1.57 2.77 4.00
C THR A 140 0.29 3.08 4.78
N ALA A 141 -0.86 3.06 4.12
CA ALA A 141 -2.14 3.32 4.78
C ALA A 141 -2.44 2.32 5.90
N TYR A 142 -2.06 1.06 5.73
CA TYR A 142 -2.17 0.07 6.81
C TYR A 142 -1.15 0.30 7.92
N ALA A 143 0.10 0.59 7.57
CA ALA A 143 1.16 0.82 8.54
C ALA A 143 0.90 2.06 9.40
N LEU A 144 0.42 3.14 8.80
CA LEU A 144 0.05 4.39 9.49
C LEU A 144 -1.41 4.41 9.96
N LYS A 145 -2.16 3.31 9.76
CA LYS A 145 -3.57 3.15 10.18
C LYS A 145 -4.50 4.23 9.62
N ARG A 146 -4.31 4.62 8.36
CA ARG A 146 -5.06 5.66 7.67
C ARG A 146 -6.38 5.14 7.13
N LEU A 147 -7.36 4.99 8.03
CA LEU A 147 -8.69 4.51 7.65
C LEU A 147 -9.40 5.46 6.68
N ASP A 148 -9.17 6.77 6.79
CA ASP A 148 -9.66 7.81 5.89
C ASP A 148 -9.18 7.62 4.44
N TYR A 149 -7.92 7.25 4.27
CA TYR A 149 -7.36 6.95 2.95
C TYR A 149 -7.96 5.65 2.40
N ILE A 150 -8.00 4.60 3.21
CA ILE A 150 -8.56 3.30 2.80
C ILE A 150 -10.02 3.43 2.40
N ASP A 151 -10.82 4.23 3.12
CA ASP A 151 -12.20 4.51 2.74
C ASP A 151 -12.30 5.13 1.33
N ARG A 152 -11.46 6.10 1.01
CA ARG A 152 -11.50 6.81 -0.28
C ARG A 152 -11.06 5.97 -1.47
N ILE A 153 -10.18 4.98 -1.27
CA ILE A 153 -9.68 4.13 -2.37
C ILE A 153 -10.57 2.92 -2.67
N PHE A 154 -11.61 2.65 -1.88
CA PHE A 154 -12.59 1.61 -2.19
C PHE A 154 -13.85 2.20 -2.79
N SER A 155 -14.35 1.61 -3.89
CA SER A 155 -15.69 1.90 -4.41
C SER A 155 -16.75 1.52 -3.37
N ASP A 156 -17.89 2.21 -3.37
CA ASP A 156 -18.99 1.91 -2.43
C ASP A 156 -19.62 0.56 -2.71
N ASP A 157 -19.56 0.10 -3.95
CA ASP A 157 -20.01 -1.20 -4.43
C ASP A 157 -18.87 -2.23 -4.55
N ALA A 158 -17.70 -1.95 -3.96
CA ALA A 158 -16.55 -2.84 -4.02
C ALA A 158 -16.86 -4.25 -3.53
N ILE A 159 -16.37 -5.23 -4.27
CA ILE A 159 -16.44 -6.65 -3.90
C ILE A 159 -15.21 -6.96 -3.05
N ILE A 160 -15.43 -7.16 -1.76
CA ILE A 160 -14.37 -7.42 -0.81
C ILE A 160 -14.53 -8.84 -0.27
N ILE A 161 -13.62 -9.73 -0.67
CA ILE A 161 -13.59 -11.12 -0.20
C ILE A 161 -12.40 -11.28 0.72
N VAL A 162 -12.68 -11.68 1.96
CA VAL A 162 -11.68 -11.99 2.96
C VAL A 162 -11.66 -13.49 3.21
N GLY A 163 -10.49 -14.10 3.17
CA GLY A 163 -10.26 -15.49 3.55
C GLY A 163 -9.81 -15.59 5.01
N SER A 164 -10.18 -16.68 5.66
CA SER A 164 -9.71 -17.05 7.00
C SER A 164 -9.38 -18.52 7.01
N MET A 165 -8.16 -18.88 7.40
CA MET A 165 -7.80 -20.29 7.60
C MET A 165 -8.65 -20.89 8.70
N LEU A 166 -9.32 -22.00 8.41
CA LEU A 166 -10.10 -22.75 9.39
C LEU A 166 -9.16 -23.45 10.36
N LYS A 167 -9.32 -23.17 11.66
CA LYS A 167 -8.69 -23.98 12.70
C LYS A 167 -9.45 -25.30 12.81
N PRO A 168 -8.78 -26.46 13.01
CA PRO A 168 -9.43 -27.77 13.01
C PRO A 168 -10.62 -27.96 14.00
N ALA A 169 -10.88 -27.03 14.90
CA ALA A 169 -11.87 -27.15 15.96
C ALA A 169 -13.08 -26.21 15.82
N LYS A 170 -13.30 -25.51 14.69
CA LYS A 170 -14.44 -24.58 14.53
C LYS A 170 -15.25 -24.88 13.26
N GLN A 171 -15.81 -26.08 13.17
CA GLN A 171 -16.82 -26.42 12.14
C GLN A 171 -18.27 -26.10 12.56
N ALA A 172 -18.50 -25.38 13.66
CA ALA A 172 -19.83 -25.09 14.13
C ALA A 172 -20.15 -23.58 14.08
N ASN A 173 -21.22 -23.25 13.34
CA ASN A 173 -21.94 -21.97 13.27
C ASN A 173 -21.26 -20.84 12.51
N LEU A 174 -21.56 -20.78 11.20
CA LEU A 174 -21.16 -19.71 10.29
C LEU A 174 -22.40 -18.92 9.86
N GLU A 175 -22.58 -17.72 10.41
CA GLU A 175 -23.53 -16.73 9.88
C GLU A 175 -22.84 -15.89 8.80
N GLY A 176 -23.42 -15.86 7.63
CA GLY A 176 -22.95 -15.02 6.51
C GLY A 176 -22.99 -15.73 5.15
N LYS A 177 -22.94 -14.98 4.06
CA LYS A 177 -22.85 -15.52 2.70
C LYS A 177 -21.50 -16.20 2.51
N GLN A 178 -21.47 -17.51 2.50
CA GLN A 178 -20.30 -18.31 2.22
C GLN A 178 -20.08 -18.37 0.70
N ILE A 179 -18.85 -18.14 0.26
CA ILE A 179 -18.45 -18.28 -1.15
C ILE A 179 -17.52 -19.49 -1.21
N ASP A 180 -17.90 -20.49 -1.99
CA ASP A 180 -17.03 -21.62 -2.27
C ASP A 180 -16.05 -21.26 -3.40
N LEU A 181 -14.76 -21.23 -3.06
CA LEU A 181 -13.65 -21.00 -3.97
C LEU A 181 -12.74 -22.22 -4.11
N GLY A 182 -13.20 -23.39 -3.65
CA GLY A 182 -12.52 -24.68 -3.87
C GLY A 182 -11.44 -25.06 -2.87
N ASN A 183 -11.24 -24.31 -1.76
CA ASN A 183 -10.31 -24.68 -0.70
C ASN A 183 -11.05 -25.03 0.59
N GLU A 184 -11.10 -26.31 0.94
CA GLU A 184 -11.82 -26.83 2.13
C GLU A 184 -11.27 -26.30 3.46
N ASN A 185 -10.04 -25.77 3.48
CA ASN A 185 -9.39 -25.26 4.68
C ASN A 185 -9.53 -23.73 4.85
N VAL A 186 -10.24 -23.06 3.95
CA VAL A 186 -10.42 -21.60 3.96
C VAL A 186 -11.88 -21.23 3.95
N GLU A 187 -12.29 -20.44 4.90
CA GLU A 187 -13.60 -19.79 4.88
C GLU A 187 -13.47 -18.44 4.18
N TYR A 188 -14.21 -18.25 3.08
CA TYR A 188 -14.30 -16.99 2.37
C TYR A 188 -15.59 -16.27 2.72
N ARG A 189 -15.48 -14.98 3.02
CA ARG A 189 -16.65 -14.14 3.30
C ARG A 189 -16.60 -12.89 2.43
N GLN A 190 -17.69 -12.64 1.72
CA GLN A 190 -17.89 -11.34 1.07
C GLN A 190 -18.34 -10.33 2.13
N ARG A 191 -17.76 -9.13 2.06
CA ARG A 191 -18.10 -8.00 2.92
C ARG A 191 -18.46 -6.80 2.08
N THR A 192 -19.37 -5.99 2.59
CA THR A 192 -19.54 -4.61 2.10
C THR A 192 -18.35 -3.76 2.52
N LYS A 193 -18.15 -2.63 1.83
CA LYS A 193 -17.14 -1.62 2.20
C LYS A 193 -17.28 -1.21 3.67
N THR A 194 -18.50 -0.91 4.12
CA THR A 194 -18.78 -0.50 5.51
C THR A 194 -18.37 -1.57 6.53
N GLU A 195 -18.73 -2.82 6.30
CA GLU A 195 -18.35 -3.93 7.19
C GLU A 195 -16.82 -4.11 7.24
N TYR A 196 -16.18 -4.01 6.10
CA TYR A 196 -14.72 -4.11 6.00
C TYR A 196 -14.02 -3.00 6.79
N LEU A 197 -14.43 -1.74 6.59
CA LEU A 197 -13.85 -0.58 7.27
C LEU A 197 -14.09 -0.63 8.79
N ASN A 198 -15.27 -1.05 9.24
CA ASN A 198 -15.56 -1.21 10.67
C ASN A 198 -14.66 -2.27 11.31
N LYS A 199 -14.44 -3.39 10.63
CA LYS A 199 -13.52 -4.42 11.11
C LYS A 199 -12.08 -3.94 11.11
N LEU A 200 -11.66 -3.22 10.07
CA LEU A 200 -10.33 -2.65 9.98
C LEU A 200 -10.08 -1.61 11.06
N LYS A 201 -11.05 -0.74 11.36
CA LYS A 201 -11.01 0.21 12.48
C LYS A 201 -10.74 -0.49 13.81
N THR A 202 -11.44 -1.58 14.07
CA THR A 202 -11.23 -2.42 15.28
C THR A 202 -9.81 -3.00 15.30
N GLN A 203 -9.32 -3.49 14.16
CA GLN A 203 -7.95 -4.01 14.06
C GLN A 203 -6.90 -2.93 14.29
N PHE A 204 -7.08 -1.74 13.74
CA PHE A 204 -6.18 -0.60 13.91
C PHE A 204 -6.08 -0.16 15.37
N ASN A 205 -7.20 -0.18 16.09
CA ASN A 205 -7.23 0.19 17.51
C ASN A 205 -6.57 -0.86 18.42
N ASN A 206 -6.68 -2.14 18.06
CA ASN A 206 -6.22 -3.26 18.90
C ASN A 206 -4.80 -3.74 18.60
N ARG A 207 -4.11 -3.17 17.62
CA ARG A 207 -2.76 -3.57 17.24
C ARG A 207 -1.80 -2.42 17.42
N GLU A 208 -0.65 -2.69 18.02
CA GLU A 208 0.42 -1.69 18.15
C GLU A 208 0.92 -1.28 16.77
N TYR A 209 1.18 -2.27 15.91
CA TYR A 209 1.61 -2.06 14.52
C TYR A 209 0.89 -3.01 13.56
N ILE A 210 0.88 -2.62 12.30
CA ILE A 210 0.59 -3.44 11.13
C ILE A 210 1.71 -3.18 10.13
N HIS A 211 2.28 -4.24 9.62
CA HIS A 211 3.35 -4.19 8.63
C HIS A 211 3.00 -5.14 7.48
N LEU A 212 2.83 -4.59 6.31
CA LEU A 212 2.63 -5.33 5.08
C LEU A 212 3.94 -5.37 4.30
N THR A 213 4.24 -6.52 3.71
CA THR A 213 5.30 -6.65 2.71
C THR A 213 4.69 -7.30 1.47
N PHE A 214 5.02 -6.77 0.32
CA PHE A 214 4.55 -7.24 -0.96
C PHE A 214 5.69 -7.84 -1.76
N GLU A 215 5.44 -9.02 -2.36
CA GLU A 215 6.40 -9.77 -3.16
C GLU A 215 5.70 -10.43 -4.34
N ASN A 216 6.45 -10.72 -5.42
CA ASN A 216 5.96 -11.49 -6.57
C ASN A 216 4.67 -10.91 -7.17
N ASN A 217 4.75 -9.67 -7.67
CA ASN A 217 3.63 -9.02 -8.31
C ASN A 217 3.35 -9.63 -9.68
N GLU A 218 2.09 -9.96 -9.93
CA GLU A 218 1.59 -10.32 -11.25
C GLU A 218 0.51 -9.30 -11.64
N ILE A 219 0.65 -8.67 -12.79
CA ILE A 219 -0.17 -7.54 -13.18
C ILE A 219 -0.78 -7.81 -14.54
N GLN A 220 -2.06 -7.55 -14.66
CA GLN A 220 -2.82 -7.69 -15.89
C GLN A 220 -3.65 -6.45 -16.15
N LEU A 221 -3.72 -6.04 -17.41
CA LEU A 221 -4.70 -5.07 -17.88
C LEU A 221 -6.05 -5.76 -18.01
N VAL A 222 -7.10 -5.17 -17.46
CA VAL A 222 -8.45 -5.74 -17.47
C VAL A 222 -9.35 -4.88 -18.36
N ASN A 223 -10.04 -5.53 -19.30
CA ASN A 223 -11.10 -4.89 -20.07
C ASN A 223 -12.39 -4.86 -19.23
N ALA A 224 -12.68 -3.72 -18.65
CA ALA A 224 -13.92 -3.49 -17.91
C ALA A 224 -14.92 -2.74 -18.83
N PRO A 225 -16.11 -3.30 -19.11
CA PRO A 225 -17.00 -2.81 -20.17
C PRO A 225 -17.57 -1.40 -19.94
N TYR A 226 -17.45 -0.86 -18.71
CA TYR A 226 -17.97 0.46 -18.34
C TYR A 226 -16.86 1.43 -17.89
N ARG A 227 -15.60 1.12 -18.18
CA ARG A 227 -14.44 1.93 -17.80
C ARG A 227 -13.63 2.33 -19.03
N GLU A 228 -12.84 3.35 -18.89
CA GLU A 228 -11.92 3.76 -19.95
C GLU A 228 -10.95 2.63 -20.28
N LEU A 229 -10.74 2.37 -21.55
CA LEU A 229 -9.86 1.30 -22.03
C LEU A 229 -8.41 1.59 -21.59
N GLY A 230 -7.78 0.63 -20.97
CA GLY A 230 -6.38 0.74 -20.56
C GLY A 230 -6.16 1.37 -19.18
N THR A 231 -7.23 1.58 -18.37
CA THR A 231 -7.10 2.19 -17.04
C THR A 231 -7.37 1.24 -15.88
N VAL A 232 -7.95 0.05 -16.15
CA VAL A 232 -8.26 -0.93 -15.10
C VAL A 232 -7.19 -1.99 -15.04
N PHE A 233 -6.60 -2.12 -13.85
CA PHE A 233 -5.54 -3.10 -13.59
C PHE A 233 -5.98 -4.11 -12.54
N ALA A 234 -5.60 -5.36 -12.75
CA ALA A 234 -5.60 -6.40 -11.74
C ALA A 234 -4.17 -6.67 -11.30
N VAL A 235 -3.92 -6.53 -10.01
CA VAL A 235 -2.63 -6.84 -9.38
C VAL A 235 -2.84 -7.99 -8.42
N GLN A 236 -2.18 -9.12 -8.68
CA GLN A 236 -2.04 -10.18 -7.69
C GLN A 236 -0.65 -10.11 -7.07
N ILE A 237 -0.60 -10.15 -5.76
CA ILE A 237 0.62 -9.95 -5.00
C ILE A 237 0.68 -10.91 -3.82
N ARG A 238 1.84 -11.52 -3.59
CA ARG A 238 2.08 -12.23 -2.33
C ARG A 238 2.20 -11.22 -1.21
N GLN A 239 1.24 -11.26 -0.28
CA GLN A 239 1.17 -10.40 0.88
C GLN A 239 1.68 -11.13 2.12
N LEU A 240 2.67 -10.56 2.78
CA LEU A 240 3.08 -10.93 4.13
C LEU A 240 2.48 -9.90 5.09
N TYR A 241 1.57 -10.33 5.94
CA TYR A 241 0.91 -9.48 6.92
C TYR A 241 1.47 -9.77 8.31
N ASN A 242 2.05 -8.78 8.95
CA ASN A 242 2.55 -8.86 10.32
C ASN A 242 1.89 -7.80 11.18
N SER A 243 1.46 -8.16 12.37
CA SER A 243 0.98 -7.22 13.38
C SER A 243 1.44 -7.64 14.78
N SER A 244 1.13 -6.84 15.79
CA SER A 244 1.58 -7.09 17.16
C SER A 244 1.06 -8.41 17.75
N ASN A 245 -0.03 -8.96 17.23
CA ASN A 245 -0.70 -10.16 17.79
C ASN A 245 -1.16 -11.17 16.73
N TYR A 246 -0.85 -10.93 15.45
CA TYR A 246 -1.28 -11.80 14.35
C TYR A 246 -0.35 -11.67 13.16
N SER A 247 -0.06 -12.76 12.49
CA SER A 247 0.63 -12.78 11.20
C SER A 247 0.00 -13.79 10.28
N ASP A 248 -0.04 -13.48 8.98
CA ASP A 248 -0.39 -14.42 7.93
C ASP A 248 0.39 -14.11 6.64
N GLN A 249 0.29 -15.03 5.70
CA GLN A 249 0.78 -14.85 4.34
C GLN A 249 -0.24 -15.44 3.37
N GLY A 250 -0.35 -14.83 2.21
CA GLY A 250 -1.26 -15.28 1.16
C GLY A 250 -1.14 -14.39 -0.07
N TYR A 251 -2.08 -14.51 -0.96
CA TYR A 251 -2.13 -13.73 -2.18
C TYR A 251 -3.29 -12.74 -2.10
N LEU A 252 -2.97 -11.48 -2.25
CA LEU A 252 -3.93 -10.39 -2.38
C LEU A 252 -4.13 -10.07 -3.85
N THR A 253 -5.36 -10.12 -4.32
CA THR A 253 -5.74 -9.63 -5.65
C THR A 253 -6.53 -8.34 -5.49
N LEU A 254 -6.07 -7.28 -6.15
CA LEU A 254 -6.76 -6.01 -6.26
C LEU A 254 -7.10 -5.75 -7.72
N VAL A 255 -8.36 -5.38 -7.99
CA VAL A 255 -8.76 -4.82 -9.29
C VAL A 255 -9.15 -3.37 -9.06
N PHE A 256 -8.48 -2.45 -9.72
CA PHE A 256 -8.68 -1.02 -9.50
C PHE A 256 -8.62 -0.21 -10.80
N ASP A 257 -9.36 0.88 -10.81
CA ASP A 257 -9.37 1.87 -11.88
C ASP A 257 -8.35 2.98 -11.55
N ALA A 258 -7.34 3.14 -12.38
CA ALA A 258 -6.28 4.13 -12.27
C ALA A 258 -6.51 5.37 -13.17
N SER A 259 -7.72 5.57 -13.71
CA SER A 259 -8.05 6.75 -14.53
C SER A 259 -8.11 8.04 -13.69
N ARG A 260 -8.18 7.92 -12.38
CA ARG A 260 -8.28 9.05 -11.43
C ARG A 260 -6.95 9.29 -10.73
N GLU A 261 -6.76 10.50 -10.22
CA GLU A 261 -5.60 10.83 -9.38
C GLU A 261 -5.49 9.88 -8.17
N LEU A 262 -6.62 9.53 -7.56
CA LEU A 262 -6.70 8.51 -6.52
C LEU A 262 -7.35 7.25 -7.13
N PRO A 263 -6.59 6.17 -7.35
CA PRO A 263 -7.14 4.93 -7.90
C PRO A 263 -8.27 4.36 -7.04
N LEU A 264 -9.25 3.73 -7.68
CA LEU A 264 -10.45 3.22 -7.02
C LEU A 264 -10.53 1.70 -7.12
N ILE A 265 -10.47 1.01 -5.99
CA ILE A 265 -10.57 -0.45 -5.89
C ILE A 265 -12.04 -0.87 -6.04
N GLY A 266 -12.32 -1.72 -7.03
CA GLY A 266 -13.61 -2.36 -7.18
C GLY A 266 -13.63 -3.80 -6.69
N VAL A 267 -12.47 -4.48 -6.69
CA VAL A 267 -12.36 -5.85 -6.17
C VAL A 267 -11.14 -5.98 -5.26
N ARG A 268 -11.36 -6.59 -4.11
CA ARG A 268 -10.31 -7.07 -3.21
C ARG A 268 -10.58 -8.51 -2.83
N LEU A 269 -9.66 -9.40 -3.18
CA LEU A 269 -9.72 -10.82 -2.84
C LEU A 269 -8.42 -11.23 -2.14
N TRP A 270 -8.52 -11.94 -1.02
CA TRP A 270 -7.38 -12.60 -0.37
C TRP A 270 -7.54 -14.11 -0.44
N GLN A 271 -6.45 -14.82 -0.78
CA GLN A 271 -6.37 -16.28 -0.87
C GLN A 271 -5.07 -16.77 -0.24
N PRO A 272 -5.06 -17.96 0.38
CA PRO A 272 -3.83 -18.49 0.99
C PRO A 272 -2.83 -18.96 -0.08
N ASP A 273 -3.31 -19.42 -1.22
CA ASP A 273 -2.50 -20.08 -2.23
C ASP A 273 -2.69 -19.44 -3.63
N LYS A 274 -1.60 -19.29 -4.36
CA LYS A 274 -1.64 -18.74 -5.73
C LYS A 274 -2.32 -19.67 -6.71
N THR A 275 -2.18 -20.98 -6.53
CA THR A 275 -2.75 -21.98 -7.46
C THR A 275 -4.28 -22.01 -7.47
N GLU A 276 -4.90 -21.48 -6.42
CA GLU A 276 -6.36 -21.41 -6.25
C GLU A 276 -6.94 -20.06 -6.69
N MET A 277 -6.16 -19.26 -7.39
CA MET A 277 -6.63 -17.97 -7.86
C MET A 277 -7.73 -18.11 -8.90
N ILE A 278 -8.87 -17.47 -8.65
CA ILE A 278 -9.93 -17.27 -9.65
C ILE A 278 -9.33 -16.52 -10.84
N LYS A 279 -9.62 -16.95 -12.04
CA LYS A 279 -9.26 -16.18 -13.24
C LYS A 279 -9.92 -14.80 -13.14
N ILE A 280 -9.10 -13.77 -13.02
CA ILE A 280 -9.53 -12.40 -12.75
C ILE A 280 -10.55 -11.92 -13.77
N GLN A 281 -10.39 -12.26 -15.05
CA GLN A 281 -11.32 -11.88 -16.11
C GLN A 281 -12.72 -12.48 -15.94
N ASP A 282 -12.82 -13.73 -15.48
CA ASP A 282 -14.10 -14.40 -15.24
C ASP A 282 -14.78 -13.78 -14.00
N PHE A 283 -13.98 -13.40 -13.01
CA PHE A 283 -14.45 -12.72 -11.82
C PHE A 283 -15.01 -11.32 -12.15
N VAL A 284 -14.29 -10.53 -12.94
CA VAL A 284 -14.73 -9.20 -13.37
C VAL A 284 -16.03 -9.27 -14.18
N LYS A 285 -16.16 -10.23 -15.11
CA LYS A 285 -17.40 -10.45 -15.88
C LYS A 285 -18.57 -10.84 -15.00
N LYS A 286 -18.36 -11.74 -14.04
CA LYS A 286 -19.40 -12.27 -13.15
C LYS A 286 -19.98 -11.18 -12.25
N PHE A 287 -19.19 -10.22 -11.82
CA PHE A 287 -19.59 -9.19 -10.85
C PHE A 287 -19.82 -7.81 -11.48
N LYS A 288 -19.84 -7.67 -12.81
CA LYS A 288 -20.14 -6.43 -13.55
C LYS A 288 -19.28 -5.24 -13.09
N PHE A 289 -17.99 -5.51 -12.83
CA PHE A 289 -17.04 -4.46 -12.45
C PHE A 289 -16.72 -3.49 -13.59
#